data_2db2144b4408023298871dda430d57ad
#
_entry.id   2db2144b4408023298871dda430d57ad
#
_cell.length_a   1.000
_cell.length_b   1.000
_cell.length_c   1.000
_cell.angle_alpha   90.00
_cell.angle_beta   90.00
_cell.angle_gamma   90.00
#
_symmetry.space_group_name_H-M   'P 1'
#
loop_
_entity.id
_entity.type
_entity.pdbx_description
1 polymer ?
#
loop_
_entity_poly.entity_id
_entity_poly.type
_entity_poly.pdbx_seq_one_letter_code
_entity_poly.pdbx_strand_id
1 'polypeptide(L)'
;MSDAPLIQAGSSTYPDGFRLERHKHDDSGQLTFCIRGVMRVTSDEMAWLSPPTRAIWLPTGAPHEIVMHGEVAARFVYLTPELSAPLPAEPRVLEVAPLLRELILHILKIRVLDAGEPAHLRLAGFFIDRLTEALTELVGAA
;
A
#
# COMPACT_ATOMS: atom_id res chain seq x y z
N MET A 1 18.95 10.86 -17.93
CA MET A 1 17.53 10.55 -17.90
C MET A 1 17.22 9.63 -16.75
N SER A 2 16.38 10.05 -15.88
CA SER A 2 16.02 9.22 -14.74
C SER A 2 14.88 8.30 -15.12
N ASP A 3 15.08 7.03 -14.93
CA ASP A 3 14.02 6.04 -15.08
C ASP A 3 13.57 5.59 -13.71
N ALA A 4 13.31 6.57 -12.82
CA ALA A 4 12.85 6.25 -11.49
C ALA A 4 11.58 5.40 -11.57
N PRO A 5 11.49 4.32 -10.78
CA PRO A 5 10.32 3.48 -10.81
C PRO A 5 9.07 4.25 -10.36
N LEU A 6 7.95 4.01 -11.04
CA LEU A 6 6.66 4.53 -10.62
C LEU A 6 6.18 3.81 -9.38
N ILE A 7 6.37 2.50 -9.36
CA ILE A 7 5.92 1.61 -8.28
C ILE A 7 7.02 0.60 -8.01
N GLN A 8 7.27 0.36 -6.72
CA GLN A 8 8.13 -0.73 -6.28
C GLN A 8 7.33 -1.57 -5.28
N ALA A 9 7.39 -2.88 -5.41
CA ALA A 9 6.62 -3.77 -4.55
C ALA A 9 7.50 -4.85 -3.97
N GLY A 10 7.23 -5.24 -2.74
CA GLY A 10 8.01 -6.25 -2.04
C GLY A 10 7.17 -7.10 -1.11
N SER A 11 7.72 -8.25 -0.74
CA SER A 11 7.08 -9.24 0.10
C SER A 11 8.02 -9.64 1.23
N SER A 12 7.47 -9.81 2.42
CA SER A 12 8.23 -10.29 3.58
C SER A 12 7.30 -11.09 4.48
N THR A 13 7.84 -12.11 5.15
CA THR A 13 7.11 -12.88 6.13
C THR A 13 7.70 -12.57 7.49
N TYR A 14 6.84 -12.28 8.46
CA TYR A 14 7.25 -11.91 9.80
C TYR A 14 6.63 -12.85 10.82
N PRO A 15 7.36 -13.17 11.91
CA PRO A 15 6.79 -13.98 13.00
C PRO A 15 5.81 -13.16 13.84
N ASP A 16 4.99 -13.88 14.61
CA ASP A 16 4.07 -13.26 15.55
C ASP A 16 4.83 -12.29 16.49
N GLY A 17 4.26 -11.11 16.68
CA GLY A 17 4.82 -10.11 17.57
C GLY A 17 5.93 -9.27 16.99
N PHE A 18 6.37 -9.57 15.77
CA PHE A 18 7.42 -8.76 15.15
C PHE A 18 6.93 -7.32 14.98
N ARG A 19 7.82 -6.37 15.22
CA ARG A 19 7.49 -4.94 15.18
C ARG A 19 8.38 -4.24 14.18
N LEU A 20 7.74 -3.55 13.22
CA LEU A 20 8.44 -2.59 12.37
C LEU A 20 8.35 -1.26 13.10
N GLU A 21 9.49 -0.79 13.62
CA GLU A 21 9.56 0.41 14.45
C GLU A 21 9.04 1.64 13.70
N ARG A 22 8.64 2.65 14.46
CA ARG A 22 8.12 3.89 13.87
C ARG A 22 9.13 4.48 12.88
N HIS A 23 8.67 4.71 11.67
CA HIS A 23 9.48 5.30 10.60
C HIS A 23 8.55 5.98 9.60
N LYS A 24 9.13 6.68 8.65
CA LYS A 24 8.39 7.31 7.57
C LYS A 24 9.18 7.25 6.28
N HIS A 25 8.48 7.34 5.17
CA HIS A 25 9.11 7.41 3.85
C HIS A 25 8.88 8.81 3.28
N ASP A 26 9.96 9.52 3.00
CA ASP A 26 9.87 10.91 2.51
C ASP A 26 9.74 10.98 1.00
N ASP A 27 9.99 9.87 0.31
CA ASP A 27 10.01 9.83 -1.15
C ASP A 27 8.96 8.89 -1.77
N SER A 28 8.08 8.34 -0.95
CA SER A 28 7.04 7.45 -1.48
C SER A 28 5.86 7.33 -0.53
N GLY A 29 4.68 7.11 -1.11
CA GLY A 29 3.53 6.62 -0.36
C GLY A 29 3.59 5.10 -0.32
N GLN A 30 2.87 4.49 0.61
CA GLN A 30 2.93 3.06 0.83
C GLN A 30 1.54 2.47 1.01
N LEU A 31 1.23 1.44 0.22
CA LEU A 31 0.06 0.61 0.46
C LEU A 31 0.53 -0.63 1.21
N THR A 32 -0.02 -0.85 2.39
CA THR A 32 0.36 -1.96 3.28
C THR A 32 -0.75 -3.01 3.26
N PHE A 33 -0.40 -4.24 2.95
CA PHE A 33 -1.35 -5.33 2.74
C PHE A 33 -0.73 -6.64 3.24
N CYS A 34 -1.53 -7.64 3.57
CA CYS A 34 -1.03 -8.97 3.86
C CYS A 34 -1.94 -10.03 3.25
N ILE A 35 -1.37 -11.19 2.94
CA ILE A 35 -2.15 -12.31 2.42
C ILE A 35 -2.42 -13.36 3.50
N ARG A 36 -1.79 -13.22 4.66
CA ARG A 36 -1.98 -14.09 5.82
C ARG A 36 -1.62 -13.33 7.08
N GLY A 37 -2.36 -13.56 8.15
CA GLY A 37 -2.13 -12.91 9.42
C GLY A 37 -2.86 -11.57 9.50
N VAL A 38 -2.54 -10.78 10.52
CA VAL A 38 -3.13 -9.47 10.74
C VAL A 38 -2.01 -8.50 11.12
N MET A 39 -2.00 -7.32 10.49
CA MET A 39 -1.09 -6.26 10.86
C MET A 39 -1.86 -5.18 11.64
N ARG A 40 -1.26 -4.68 12.69
CA ARG A 40 -1.77 -3.50 13.36
C ARG A 40 -0.90 -2.32 12.96
N VAL A 41 -1.47 -1.37 12.25
CA VAL A 41 -0.75 -0.20 11.75
C VAL A 41 -1.16 1.00 12.57
N THR A 42 -0.18 1.71 13.13
CA THR A 42 -0.41 2.90 13.93
C THR A 42 0.27 4.09 13.26
N SER A 43 -0.45 5.19 13.12
CA SER A 43 0.10 6.45 12.62
C SER A 43 -0.48 7.56 13.47
N ASP A 44 0.38 8.34 14.12
CA ASP A 44 0.01 9.35 15.10
C ASP A 44 -0.91 8.74 16.17
N GLU A 45 -2.13 9.24 16.33
CA GLU A 45 -3.05 8.73 17.34
C GLU A 45 -4.03 7.71 16.78
N MET A 46 -3.90 7.36 15.50
CA MET A 46 -4.80 6.42 14.85
C MET A 46 -4.18 5.04 14.74
N ALA A 47 -5.01 4.02 14.85
CA ALA A 47 -4.58 2.64 14.68
C ALA A 47 -5.63 1.88 13.87
N TRP A 48 -5.16 0.98 13.00
CA TRP A 48 -6.02 0.15 12.16
C TRP A 48 -5.55 -1.29 12.22
N LEU A 49 -6.49 -2.22 12.12
CA LEU A 49 -6.17 -3.63 11.92
C LEU A 49 -6.32 -3.94 10.44
N SER A 50 -5.32 -4.60 9.88
CA SER A 50 -5.29 -4.96 8.46
C SER A 50 -5.21 -6.48 8.31
N PRO A 51 -6.37 -7.16 8.28
CA PRO A 51 -6.42 -8.56 7.85
C PRO A 51 -6.31 -8.63 6.32
N PRO A 52 -6.26 -9.85 5.73
CA PRO A 52 -6.10 -9.96 4.27
C PRO A 52 -7.18 -9.29 3.42
N THR A 53 -8.32 -8.92 4.01
CA THR A 53 -9.41 -8.25 3.28
C THR A 53 -9.29 -6.74 3.27
N ARG A 54 -8.32 -6.17 3.98
CA ARG A 54 -8.14 -4.72 4.09
C ARG A 54 -6.69 -4.34 3.88
N ALA A 55 -6.50 -3.14 3.34
CA ALA A 55 -5.17 -2.55 3.19
C ALA A 55 -5.16 -1.19 3.85
N ILE A 56 -3.97 -0.70 4.17
CA ILE A 56 -3.80 0.62 4.77
C ILE A 56 -3.01 1.47 3.78
N TRP A 57 -3.55 2.64 3.45
CA TRP A 57 -2.86 3.64 2.66
C TRP A 57 -2.11 4.58 3.59
N LEU A 58 -0.80 4.71 3.37
CA LEU A 58 0.07 5.60 4.14
C LEU A 58 0.70 6.60 3.16
N PRO A 59 0.26 7.85 3.17
CA PRO A 59 0.81 8.84 2.23
C PRO A 59 2.28 9.17 2.53
N THR A 60 2.94 9.79 1.55
CA THR A 60 4.33 10.22 1.69
C THR A 60 4.51 11.04 2.96
N GLY A 61 5.52 10.69 3.74
CA GLY A 61 5.86 11.41 4.97
C GLY A 61 5.04 11.04 6.20
N ALA A 62 4.04 10.17 6.08
CA ALA A 62 3.24 9.76 7.23
C ALA A 62 4.04 8.78 8.10
N PRO A 63 4.34 9.13 9.35
CA PRO A 63 5.05 8.21 10.25
C PRO A 63 4.13 7.06 10.65
N HIS A 64 4.69 5.85 10.74
CA HIS A 64 3.89 4.68 11.06
C HIS A 64 4.72 3.59 11.74
N GLU A 65 4.02 2.74 12.47
CA GLU A 65 4.58 1.58 13.13
C GLU A 65 3.66 0.40 12.83
N ILE A 66 4.23 -0.78 12.63
CA ILE A 66 3.44 -1.97 12.34
C ILE A 66 3.81 -3.10 13.29
N VAL A 67 2.80 -3.72 13.89
CA VAL A 67 2.98 -4.88 14.77
C VAL A 67 2.26 -6.06 14.14
N MET A 68 2.96 -7.18 14.07
CA MET A 68 2.45 -8.40 13.45
C MET A 68 1.69 -9.26 14.47
N HIS A 69 0.50 -9.71 14.11
CA HIS A 69 -0.31 -10.61 14.92
C HIS A 69 -0.45 -11.93 14.17
N GLY A 70 0.10 -13.01 14.76
CA GLY A 70 0.27 -14.27 14.07
C GLY A 70 1.45 -14.15 13.11
N GLU A 71 1.69 -15.20 12.34
CA GLU A 71 2.66 -15.13 11.25
C GLU A 71 2.05 -14.32 10.12
N VAL A 72 2.72 -13.26 9.70
CA VAL A 72 2.17 -12.33 8.71
C VAL A 72 2.96 -12.42 7.41
N ALA A 73 2.24 -12.69 6.32
CA ALA A 73 2.82 -12.62 4.98
C ALA A 73 2.50 -11.24 4.41
N ALA A 74 3.40 -10.30 4.68
CA ALA A 74 3.21 -8.88 4.36
C ALA A 74 3.58 -8.57 2.92
N ARG A 75 2.88 -7.57 2.36
CA ARG A 75 3.08 -7.09 1.00
C ARG A 75 3.04 -5.57 1.04
N PHE A 76 4.04 -4.95 0.45
CA PHE A 76 4.17 -3.49 0.46
C PHE A 76 4.28 -3.00 -0.97
N VAL A 77 3.51 -1.96 -1.30
CA VAL A 77 3.54 -1.34 -2.62
C VAL A 77 3.86 0.14 -2.41
N TYR A 78 5.00 0.57 -2.94
CA TYR A 78 5.49 1.94 -2.80
C TYR A 78 5.23 2.71 -4.08
N LEU A 79 4.65 3.90 -3.95
CA LEU A 79 4.27 4.76 -5.07
C LEU A 79 5.00 6.09 -4.96
N THR A 80 5.46 6.62 -6.10
CA THR A 80 6.09 7.95 -6.09
C THR A 80 5.08 9.00 -5.65
N PRO A 81 5.54 10.14 -5.11
CA PRO A 81 4.62 11.22 -4.73
C PRO A 81 3.77 11.71 -5.89
N GLU A 82 4.35 11.79 -7.10
CA GLU A 82 3.62 12.22 -8.29
C GLU A 82 2.48 11.27 -8.63
N LEU A 83 2.77 9.97 -8.60
CA LEU A 83 1.75 8.97 -8.90
C LEU A 83 0.65 8.93 -7.84
N SER A 84 1.01 9.14 -6.59
CA SER A 84 0.06 9.08 -5.49
C SER A 84 -0.66 10.41 -5.22
N ALA A 85 -0.39 11.45 -6.01
CA ALA A 85 -0.98 12.77 -5.80
C ALA A 85 -2.52 12.75 -5.70
N PRO A 86 -3.26 11.94 -6.50
CA PRO A 86 -4.72 11.88 -6.37
C PRO A 86 -5.22 11.20 -5.10
N LEU A 87 -4.37 10.49 -4.39
CA LEU A 87 -4.77 9.74 -3.20
C LEU A 87 -4.83 10.64 -1.97
N PRO A 88 -5.57 10.24 -0.93
CA PRO A 88 -5.68 11.07 0.27
C PRO A 88 -4.34 11.41 0.89
N ALA A 89 -4.26 12.61 1.46
CA ALA A 89 -3.04 13.10 2.11
C ALA A 89 -2.91 12.61 3.55
N GLU A 90 -3.79 11.73 3.99
CA GLU A 90 -3.77 11.17 5.35
C GLU A 90 -3.94 9.67 5.29
N PRO A 91 -3.46 8.94 6.32
CA PRO A 91 -3.64 7.48 6.34
C PRO A 91 -5.09 7.07 6.34
N ARG A 92 -5.41 5.99 5.63
CA ARG A 92 -6.77 5.45 5.55
C ARG A 92 -6.75 3.94 5.36
N VAL A 93 -7.78 3.30 5.91
CA VAL A 93 -8.02 1.89 5.64
C VAL A 93 -8.92 1.79 4.41
N LEU A 94 -8.76 0.72 3.64
CA LEU A 94 -9.63 0.45 2.48
C LEU A 94 -9.92 -1.04 2.40
N GLU A 95 -11.11 -1.37 1.86
CA GLU A 95 -11.48 -2.74 1.56
C GLU A 95 -10.81 -3.16 0.26
N VAL A 96 -10.27 -4.36 0.23
CA VAL A 96 -9.59 -4.87 -0.95
C VAL A 96 -10.56 -5.75 -1.74
N ALA A 97 -11.27 -5.14 -2.69
CA ALA A 97 -12.18 -5.85 -3.57
C ALA A 97 -11.40 -6.79 -4.50
N PRO A 98 -12.06 -7.80 -5.09
CA PRO A 98 -11.36 -8.81 -5.90
C PRO A 98 -10.48 -8.25 -7.00
N LEU A 99 -10.95 -7.27 -7.76
CA LEU A 99 -10.14 -6.69 -8.83
C LEU A 99 -8.90 -6.00 -8.29
N LEU A 100 -9.05 -5.21 -7.23
CA LEU A 100 -7.93 -4.53 -6.62
C LEU A 100 -6.93 -5.53 -6.07
N ARG A 101 -7.41 -6.60 -5.44
CA ARG A 101 -6.54 -7.66 -4.94
C ARG A 101 -5.70 -8.26 -6.06
N GLU A 102 -6.31 -8.59 -7.20
CA GLU A 102 -5.58 -9.17 -8.32
C GLU A 102 -4.57 -8.20 -8.91
N LEU A 103 -4.89 -6.91 -8.94
CA LEU A 103 -3.95 -5.89 -9.39
C LEU A 103 -2.75 -5.82 -8.46
N ILE A 104 -2.97 -5.81 -7.15
CA ILE A 104 -1.89 -5.80 -6.16
C ILE A 104 -0.98 -7.02 -6.36
N LEU A 105 -1.57 -8.20 -6.47
CA LEU A 105 -0.81 -9.44 -6.64
C LEU A 105 -0.02 -9.43 -7.95
N HIS A 106 -0.60 -8.88 -9.02
CA HIS A 106 0.07 -8.78 -10.31
C HIS A 106 1.27 -7.83 -10.23
N ILE A 107 1.09 -6.69 -9.59
CA ILE A 107 2.16 -5.71 -9.40
C ILE A 107 3.28 -6.32 -8.56
N LEU A 108 2.93 -7.07 -7.51
CA LEU A 108 3.92 -7.76 -6.69
C LEU A 108 4.73 -8.77 -7.49
N LYS A 109 4.11 -9.40 -8.48
CA LYS A 109 4.78 -10.36 -9.35
C LYS A 109 5.78 -9.66 -10.27
N ILE A 110 5.44 -8.49 -10.79
CA ILE A 110 6.33 -7.69 -11.64
C ILE A 110 7.41 -7.03 -10.80
N ARG A 111 7.06 -6.54 -9.61
CA ARG A 111 7.91 -5.91 -8.58
C ARG A 111 8.29 -4.47 -8.85
N VAL A 112 8.59 -4.09 -10.08
CA VAL A 112 8.98 -2.72 -10.42
C VAL A 112 8.24 -2.29 -11.68
N LEU A 113 7.52 -1.18 -11.60
CA LEU A 113 6.88 -0.59 -12.76
C LEU A 113 7.65 0.67 -13.17
N ASP A 114 8.13 0.69 -14.40
CA ASP A 114 8.97 1.76 -14.91
C ASP A 114 8.20 2.75 -15.77
N ALA A 115 8.51 4.03 -15.63
CA ALA A 115 7.87 5.09 -16.41
C ALA A 115 8.16 4.98 -17.90
N GLY A 116 9.29 4.37 -18.25
CA GLY A 116 9.67 4.21 -19.66
C GLY A 116 8.98 3.06 -20.38
N GLU A 117 8.19 2.25 -19.67
CA GLU A 117 7.51 1.11 -20.24
C GLU A 117 6.02 1.42 -20.39
N PRO A 118 5.49 1.55 -21.62
CA PRO A 118 4.09 1.94 -21.81
C PRO A 118 3.07 1.03 -21.11
N ALA A 119 3.33 -0.28 -21.08
CA ALA A 119 2.42 -1.20 -20.40
C ALA A 119 2.40 -0.95 -18.89
N HIS A 120 3.55 -0.59 -18.32
CA HIS A 120 3.64 -0.26 -16.90
C HIS A 120 2.90 1.03 -16.58
N LEU A 121 2.97 2.03 -17.47
CA LEU A 121 2.23 3.27 -17.29
C LEU A 121 0.72 3.01 -17.25
N ARG A 122 0.23 2.17 -18.17
CA ARG A 122 -1.19 1.83 -18.19
C ARG A 122 -1.61 1.07 -16.92
N LEU A 123 -0.80 0.13 -16.50
CA LEU A 123 -1.09 -0.64 -15.29
C LEU A 123 -1.10 0.27 -14.06
N ALA A 124 -0.09 1.13 -13.93
CA ALA A 124 -0.02 2.07 -12.81
C ALA A 124 -1.23 2.99 -12.78
N GLY A 125 -1.64 3.51 -13.94
CA GLY A 125 -2.80 4.39 -14.03
C GLY A 125 -4.10 3.70 -13.61
N PHE A 126 -4.32 2.49 -14.08
CA PHE A 126 -5.49 1.72 -13.71
C PHE A 126 -5.50 1.38 -12.21
N PHE A 127 -4.34 1.02 -11.68
CA PHE A 127 -4.18 0.74 -10.26
C PHE A 127 -4.55 1.96 -9.42
N ILE A 128 -4.05 3.13 -9.79
CA ILE A 128 -4.36 4.38 -9.08
C ILE A 128 -5.86 4.69 -9.15
N ASP A 129 -6.48 4.46 -10.30
CA ASP A 129 -7.93 4.68 -10.44
C ASP A 129 -8.71 3.78 -9.49
N ARG A 130 -8.31 2.51 -9.37
CA ARG A 130 -8.99 1.58 -8.46
C ARG A 130 -8.75 1.94 -7.00
N LEU A 131 -7.54 2.37 -6.66
CA LEU A 131 -7.25 2.82 -5.29
C LEU A 131 -8.06 4.07 -4.94
N THR A 132 -8.10 5.03 -5.83
CA THR A 132 -8.84 6.27 -5.63
C THR A 132 -10.31 5.98 -5.38
N GLU A 133 -10.89 5.09 -6.18
CA GLU A 133 -12.29 4.71 -6.02
C GLU A 133 -12.54 4.01 -4.69
N ALA A 134 -11.68 3.06 -4.32
CA ALA A 134 -11.83 2.32 -3.06
C ALA A 134 -11.75 3.24 -1.85
N LEU A 135 -10.83 4.20 -1.88
CA LEU A 135 -10.67 5.14 -0.77
C LEU A 135 -11.82 6.14 -0.69
N THR A 136 -12.36 6.53 -1.84
CA THR A 136 -13.49 7.44 -1.92
C THR A 136 -14.78 6.75 -1.44
N GLU A 137 -15.00 5.51 -1.86
CA GLU A 137 -16.18 4.74 -1.44
C GLU A 137 -16.23 4.56 0.07
N LEU A 138 -15.08 4.25 0.65
CA LEU A 138 -15.01 4.03 2.10
C LEU A 138 -15.38 5.30 2.86
N VAL A 139 -14.93 6.46 2.40
CA VAL A 139 -15.28 7.74 2.99
C VAL A 139 -16.77 8.02 2.79
N GLY A 140 -17.28 7.74 1.61
CA GLY A 140 -18.70 7.98 1.30
C GLY A 140 -19.65 7.08 2.08
N ALA A 141 -19.17 5.93 2.54
CA ALA A 141 -19.99 4.97 3.30
C ALA A 141 -20.12 5.33 4.78
N ALA A 142 -19.36 6.29 5.23
CA ALA A 142 -19.32 6.67 6.65
C ALA A 142 -20.60 7.36 7.13
#